data_c97c09a9cd4816df51d2345587149f33
#
_entry.id   c97c09a9cd4816df51d2345587149f33
#
_cell.length_a   1.000
_cell.length_b   1.000
_cell.length_c   1.000
_cell.angle_alpha   90.00
_cell.angle_beta   90.00
_cell.angle_gamma   90.00
#
_symmetry.space_group_name_H-M   'P 1'
#
loop_
_entity.id
_entity.type
_entity.pdbx_description
1 polymer ?
#
loop_
_entity_poly.entity_id
_entity_poly.type
_entity_poly.pdbx_seq_one_letter_code
_entity_poly.pdbx_strand_id
1 'polypeptide(L)'
;MNKTERKRIIDYIFRHPETPEEIRQQFERWMLAREHDSGIDEILWDIWENHAAPVSEEEDRRGLERLRASIRASRVRTLPRRVLRYAGMAAAVVLVFLGGYFAATQTLAPEKEVTLLTAKGHVGEFTLPDGTKVWLNGESRLKYNADFSGRTRDVALTGEAFFEVRKDTLRPFRVSMNDLQVEVLGTSFDAMNYAFGSSEEVVLKSGSVKISGEHLRRPVTLRPDERFSLDRLSKRACVEKVDARNYSQWFSPRLIFDNTTLKDIVMNPERRY
;
A
#
# COMPACT_ATOMS: atom_id res chain seq x y z
N MET A 1 39.36 -40.24 32.78
CA MET A 1 39.08 -41.70 32.85
C MET A 1 39.70 -42.35 31.59
N ASN A 2 40.54 -43.40 31.79
CA ASN A 2 41.30 -44.06 30.73
C ASN A 2 40.32 -44.96 29.86
N LYS A 3 40.64 -45.20 28.59
CA LYS A 3 39.87 -46.06 27.64
C LYS A 3 39.54 -47.44 28.26
N THR A 4 40.51 -48.05 28.99
CA THR A 4 40.35 -49.34 29.64
C THR A 4 39.36 -49.33 30.82
N GLU A 5 39.31 -48.26 31.58
CA GLU A 5 38.35 -48.08 32.66
C GLU A 5 36.93 -47.86 32.13
N ARG A 6 36.79 -47.10 31.07
CA ARG A 6 35.50 -46.88 30.40
C ARG A 6 34.93 -48.22 29.87
N LYS A 7 35.77 -49.02 29.19
CA LYS A 7 35.35 -50.30 28.68
C LYS A 7 34.86 -51.25 29.79
N ARG A 8 35.56 -51.29 30.96
CA ARG A 8 35.14 -52.09 32.09
C ARG A 8 33.79 -51.64 32.69
N ILE A 9 33.54 -50.36 32.78
CA ILE A 9 32.27 -49.85 33.32
C ILE A 9 31.12 -50.18 32.36
N ILE A 10 31.31 -49.95 31.08
CA ILE A 10 30.31 -50.22 30.06
C ILE A 10 30.02 -51.74 30.03
N ASP A 11 31.04 -52.60 29.97
CA ASP A 11 30.90 -54.06 29.96
C ASP A 11 30.23 -54.57 31.26
N TYR A 12 30.54 -54.01 32.41
CA TYR A 12 29.90 -54.35 33.69
C TYR A 12 28.40 -54.07 33.67
N ILE A 13 27.99 -52.90 33.25
CA ILE A 13 26.57 -52.52 33.22
C ILE A 13 25.77 -53.35 32.19
N PHE A 14 26.36 -53.67 31.04
CA PHE A 14 25.71 -54.51 30.06
C PHE A 14 25.57 -55.97 30.53
N ARG A 15 26.50 -56.48 31.33
CA ARG A 15 26.47 -57.87 31.85
C ARG A 15 25.60 -58.03 33.09
N HIS A 16 25.27 -56.91 33.79
CA HIS A 16 24.52 -56.96 35.05
C HIS A 16 23.24 -56.15 34.92
N PRO A 17 22.19 -56.72 34.27
CA PRO A 17 20.91 -56.04 34.09
C PRO A 17 20.20 -55.75 35.41
N GLU A 18 20.60 -56.38 36.53
CA GLU A 18 20.13 -56.13 37.88
C GLU A 18 20.75 -54.93 38.56
N THR A 19 21.60 -54.15 37.86
CA THR A 19 22.19 -52.90 38.42
C THR A 19 21.09 -51.93 38.82
N PRO A 20 21.17 -51.31 40.02
CA PRO A 20 20.17 -50.38 40.53
C PRO A 20 19.85 -49.29 39.54
N GLU A 21 18.56 -48.94 39.44
CA GLU A 21 18.03 -48.00 38.46
C GLU A 21 18.73 -46.62 38.52
N GLU A 22 19.11 -46.17 39.72
CA GLU A 22 19.79 -44.88 39.90
C GLU A 22 21.17 -44.85 39.21
N ILE A 23 21.92 -45.98 39.27
CA ILE A 23 23.24 -46.11 38.65
C ILE A 23 23.07 -46.19 37.15
N ARG A 24 22.03 -46.90 36.66
CA ARG A 24 21.68 -47.00 35.24
C ARG A 24 21.34 -45.62 34.67
N GLN A 25 20.51 -44.84 35.33
CA GLN A 25 20.16 -43.48 34.91
C GLN A 25 21.34 -42.50 34.94
N GLN A 26 22.28 -42.69 35.89
CA GLN A 26 23.51 -41.90 35.88
C GLN A 26 24.43 -42.28 34.72
N PHE A 27 24.50 -43.56 34.39
CA PHE A 27 25.23 -44.04 33.22
C PHE A 27 24.63 -43.56 31.89
N GLU A 28 23.31 -43.65 31.75
CA GLU A 28 22.61 -43.13 30.57
C GLU A 28 22.83 -41.60 30.38
N ARG A 29 22.72 -40.82 31.48
CA ARG A 29 23.03 -39.39 31.46
C ARG A 29 24.48 -39.11 31.08
N TRP A 30 25.40 -39.94 31.58
CA TRP A 30 26.82 -39.81 31.27
C TRP A 30 27.10 -40.18 29.79
N MET A 31 26.41 -41.17 29.23
CA MET A 31 26.49 -41.54 27.82
C MET A 31 25.91 -40.45 26.89
N LEU A 32 24.78 -39.85 27.28
CA LEU A 32 24.10 -38.82 26.49
C LEU A 32 24.74 -37.42 26.59
N ALA A 33 25.44 -37.15 27.70
CA ALA A 33 26.05 -35.84 27.97
C ALA A 33 27.34 -35.56 27.18
N ARG A 34 27.84 -36.53 26.39
CA ARG A 34 29.08 -36.37 25.63
C ARG A 34 28.82 -36.29 24.15
N GLU A 35 29.03 -35.13 23.62
CA GLU A 35 29.19 -34.94 22.17
C GLU A 35 30.36 -35.83 21.69
N HIS A 36 30.06 -36.80 20.86
CA HIS A 36 30.93 -37.57 19.95
C HIS A 36 32.38 -37.79 20.39
N ASP A 37 32.58 -38.56 21.45
CA ASP A 37 33.90 -39.14 21.75
C ASP A 37 34.04 -40.48 20.95
N SER A 38 34.72 -40.43 19.82
CA SER A 38 34.95 -41.58 18.93
C SER A 38 35.49 -42.84 19.66
N GLY A 39 36.03 -42.67 20.85
CA GLY A 39 36.50 -43.76 21.69
C GLY A 39 35.40 -44.58 22.36
N ILE A 40 34.20 -44.04 22.53
CA ILE A 40 33.05 -44.75 23.12
C ILE A 40 32.39 -45.63 22.03
N ASP A 41 32.24 -45.08 20.81
CA ASP A 41 31.66 -45.82 19.71
C ASP A 41 32.47 -47.10 19.39
N GLU A 42 33.80 -47.00 19.44
CA GLU A 42 34.70 -48.14 19.25
C GLU A 42 34.54 -49.19 20.35
N ILE A 43 34.32 -48.81 21.60
CA ILE A 43 34.05 -49.68 22.73
C ILE A 43 32.68 -50.37 22.58
N LEU A 44 31.66 -49.62 22.22
CA LEU A 44 30.31 -50.14 22.00
C LEU A 44 30.27 -51.12 20.83
N TRP A 45 31.00 -50.82 19.77
CA TRP A 45 31.12 -51.73 18.61
C TRP A 45 31.81 -53.07 18.98
N ASP A 46 32.92 -53.00 19.71
CA ASP A 46 33.64 -54.17 20.19
C ASP A 46 32.79 -55.04 21.15
N ILE A 47 31.98 -54.39 22.02
CA ILE A 47 31.03 -55.09 22.88
C ILE A 47 29.93 -55.75 22.07
N TRP A 48 29.40 -55.05 21.04
CA TRP A 48 28.39 -55.57 20.16
C TRP A 48 28.87 -56.79 19.38
N GLU A 49 30.03 -56.74 18.73
CA GLU A 49 30.60 -57.86 18.00
C GLU A 49 30.87 -59.08 18.89
N ASN A 50 31.38 -58.87 20.12
CA ASN A 50 31.76 -59.95 21.01
C ASN A 50 30.61 -60.52 21.86
N HIS A 51 29.48 -59.83 21.95
CA HIS A 51 28.34 -60.21 22.80
C HIS A 51 27.03 -60.38 22.03
N ALA A 52 27.05 -60.34 20.70
CA ALA A 52 25.89 -60.68 19.92
C ALA A 52 25.65 -62.21 20.08
N ALA A 53 24.87 -62.53 21.10
CA ALA A 53 24.33 -63.90 21.18
C ALA A 53 23.51 -64.13 19.93
N PRO A 54 23.60 -65.32 19.29
CA PRO A 54 22.75 -65.65 18.17
C PRO A 54 21.30 -65.56 18.65
N VAL A 55 20.59 -64.51 18.23
CA VAL A 55 19.18 -64.35 18.50
C VAL A 55 18.47 -65.47 17.76
N SER A 56 17.61 -66.22 18.46
CA SER A 56 16.89 -67.32 17.81
C SER A 56 15.94 -66.75 16.74
N GLU A 57 15.77 -67.40 15.62
CA GLU A 57 14.83 -66.98 14.56
C GLU A 57 13.43 -66.65 15.11
N GLU A 58 13.07 -67.32 16.19
CA GLU A 58 11.78 -67.15 16.88
C GLU A 58 11.67 -65.82 17.65
N GLU A 59 12.76 -65.34 18.26
CA GLU A 59 12.86 -64.05 18.98
C GLU A 59 12.87 -62.90 17.98
N ASP A 60 13.58 -63.01 16.88
CA ASP A 60 13.58 -62.06 15.77
C ASP A 60 12.18 -61.91 15.17
N ARG A 61 11.50 -63.03 14.98
CA ARG A 61 10.12 -63.04 14.44
C ARG A 61 9.14 -62.36 15.41
N ARG A 62 9.25 -62.59 16.69
CA ARG A 62 8.45 -61.95 17.74
C ARG A 62 8.76 -60.42 17.84
N GLY A 63 10.03 -60.06 17.73
CA GLY A 63 10.47 -58.68 17.67
C GLY A 63 9.88 -57.91 16.48
N LEU A 64 9.96 -58.49 15.29
CA LEU A 64 9.37 -57.94 14.05
C LEU A 64 7.84 -57.85 14.12
N GLU A 65 7.16 -58.81 14.75
CA GLU A 65 5.71 -58.75 14.93
C GLU A 65 5.29 -57.65 15.90
N ARG A 66 6.05 -57.42 17.00
CA ARG A 66 5.82 -56.29 17.91
C ARG A 66 6.05 -54.94 17.24
N LEU A 67 7.11 -54.81 16.45
CA LEU A 67 7.38 -53.60 15.65
C LEU A 67 6.27 -53.33 14.63
N ARG A 68 5.82 -54.37 13.89
CA ARG A 68 4.71 -54.23 12.94
C ARG A 68 3.39 -53.90 13.63
N ALA A 69 3.15 -54.42 14.85
CA ALA A 69 1.98 -54.12 15.65
C ALA A 69 2.02 -52.65 16.13
N SER A 70 3.19 -52.14 16.57
CA SER A 70 3.36 -50.74 17.00
C SER A 70 3.21 -49.78 15.82
N ILE A 71 3.75 -50.09 14.63
CA ILE A 71 3.56 -49.33 13.40
C ILE A 71 2.09 -49.30 12.97
N ARG A 72 1.36 -50.42 13.11
CA ARG A 72 -0.08 -50.48 12.85
C ARG A 72 -0.88 -49.69 13.85
N ALA A 73 -0.49 -49.67 15.13
CA ALA A 73 -1.17 -48.90 16.18
C ALA A 73 -0.94 -47.38 16.04
N SER A 74 0.20 -47.01 15.49
CA SER A 74 0.52 -45.59 15.16
C SER A 74 -0.08 -45.13 13.82
N ARG A 75 -0.98 -45.95 13.24
CA ARG A 75 -1.70 -45.55 12.04
C ARG A 75 -2.43 -44.25 12.33
N VAL A 76 -1.90 -43.17 11.77
CA VAL A 76 -2.51 -41.83 11.77
C VAL A 76 -4.02 -42.00 11.59
N ARG A 77 -4.81 -41.60 12.60
CA ARG A 77 -6.27 -41.57 12.49
C ARG A 77 -6.60 -40.71 11.27
N THR A 78 -6.83 -41.37 10.14
CA THR A 78 -7.33 -40.65 8.96
C THR A 78 -8.66 -40.04 9.35
N LEU A 79 -8.68 -38.72 9.49
CA LEU A 79 -9.90 -37.97 9.75
C LEU A 79 -10.95 -38.43 8.73
N PRO A 80 -12.17 -38.80 9.20
CA PRO A 80 -13.20 -39.25 8.27
C PRO A 80 -13.43 -38.20 7.18
N ARG A 81 -13.56 -38.64 5.95
CA ARG A 81 -13.72 -37.74 4.77
C ARG A 81 -14.76 -36.63 5.00
N ARG A 82 -15.76 -36.87 5.85
CA ARG A 82 -16.77 -35.87 6.26
C ARG A 82 -16.15 -34.69 7.03
N VAL A 83 -15.24 -34.97 7.99
CA VAL A 83 -14.54 -33.92 8.77
C VAL A 83 -13.64 -33.10 7.86
N LEU A 84 -12.96 -33.72 6.90
CA LEU A 84 -12.12 -33.02 5.92
C LEU A 84 -12.97 -32.08 5.02
N ARG A 85 -14.18 -32.50 4.62
CA ARG A 85 -15.10 -31.65 3.85
C ARG A 85 -15.60 -30.46 4.67
N TYR A 86 -15.99 -30.65 5.90
CA TYR A 86 -16.43 -29.55 6.76
C TYR A 86 -15.28 -28.60 7.14
N ALA A 87 -14.08 -29.14 7.35
CA ALA A 87 -12.88 -28.32 7.56
C ALA A 87 -12.54 -27.49 6.31
N GLY A 88 -12.68 -28.06 5.10
CA GLY A 88 -12.50 -27.34 3.85
C GLY A 88 -13.55 -26.22 3.63
N MET A 89 -14.81 -26.52 3.95
CA MET A 89 -15.87 -25.48 3.89
C MET A 89 -15.63 -24.36 4.91
N ALA A 90 -15.26 -24.68 6.15
CA ALA A 90 -14.93 -23.69 7.16
C ALA A 90 -13.74 -22.81 6.75
N ALA A 91 -12.69 -23.41 6.19
CA ALA A 91 -11.54 -22.67 5.65
C ALA A 91 -11.94 -21.74 4.49
N ALA A 92 -12.79 -22.22 3.58
CA ALA A 92 -13.29 -21.39 2.49
C ALA A 92 -14.11 -20.18 2.99
N VAL A 93 -14.97 -20.38 3.97
CA VAL A 93 -15.75 -19.30 4.62
C VAL A 93 -14.80 -18.28 5.27
N VAL A 94 -13.80 -18.74 6.02
CA VAL A 94 -12.80 -17.85 6.65
C VAL A 94 -12.03 -17.06 5.59
N LEU A 95 -11.63 -17.68 4.48
CA LEU A 95 -10.94 -16.98 3.38
C LEU A 95 -11.81 -15.92 2.72
N VAL A 96 -13.12 -16.21 2.52
CA VAL A 96 -14.07 -15.21 2.00
C VAL A 96 -14.25 -14.04 2.96
N PHE A 97 -14.38 -14.33 4.27
CA PHE A 97 -14.48 -13.26 5.28
C PHE A 97 -13.18 -12.43 5.38
N LEU A 98 -12.01 -13.06 5.37
CA LEU A 98 -10.73 -12.36 5.39
C LEU A 98 -10.52 -11.55 4.10
N GLY A 99 -10.85 -12.12 2.94
CA GLY A 99 -10.80 -11.42 1.67
C GLY A 99 -11.76 -10.22 1.62
N GLY A 100 -12.99 -10.41 2.08
CA GLY A 100 -13.98 -9.34 2.21
C GLY A 100 -13.56 -8.26 3.20
N TYR A 101 -13.04 -8.64 4.35
CA TYR A 101 -12.50 -7.70 5.34
C TYR A 101 -11.31 -6.89 4.78
N PHE A 102 -10.36 -7.58 4.11
CA PHE A 102 -9.22 -6.90 3.49
C PHE A 102 -9.66 -5.96 2.36
N ALA A 103 -10.59 -6.38 1.51
CA ALA A 103 -11.16 -5.51 0.47
C ALA A 103 -11.89 -4.30 1.09
N ALA A 104 -12.69 -4.51 2.14
CA ALA A 104 -13.40 -3.44 2.83
C ALA A 104 -12.44 -2.43 3.50
N THR A 105 -11.35 -2.89 4.12
CA THR A 105 -10.35 -1.99 4.73
C THR A 105 -9.61 -1.16 3.70
N GLN A 106 -9.37 -1.68 2.50
CA GLN A 106 -8.77 -0.92 1.40
C GLN A 106 -9.72 0.16 0.83
N THR A 107 -11.03 -0.13 0.82
CA THR A 107 -12.04 0.82 0.27
C THR A 107 -12.54 1.82 1.31
N LEU A 108 -12.45 1.50 2.61
CA LEU A 108 -12.92 2.33 3.72
C LEU A 108 -11.80 3.09 4.45
N ALA A 109 -10.54 2.98 4.00
CA ALA A 109 -9.48 3.80 4.56
C ALA A 109 -9.88 5.28 4.41
N PRO A 110 -9.99 6.08 5.48
CA PRO A 110 -10.35 7.48 5.37
C PRO A 110 -9.31 8.18 4.50
N GLU A 111 -9.73 8.66 3.34
CA GLU A 111 -8.88 9.52 2.52
C GLU A 111 -8.52 10.73 3.36
N LYS A 112 -7.23 10.96 3.57
CA LYS A 112 -6.73 12.14 4.28
C LYS A 112 -6.93 13.36 3.38
N GLU A 113 -8.13 13.94 3.40
CA GLU A 113 -8.44 15.15 2.65
C GLU A 113 -7.72 16.35 3.30
N VAL A 114 -6.97 17.07 2.50
CA VAL A 114 -6.34 18.34 2.85
C VAL A 114 -7.15 19.45 2.22
N THR A 115 -7.44 20.50 3.01
CA THR A 115 -8.12 21.70 2.54
C THR A 115 -7.21 22.91 2.70
N LEU A 116 -6.88 23.55 1.58
CA LEU A 116 -6.20 24.85 1.56
C LEU A 116 -7.25 25.97 1.45
N LEU A 117 -7.07 27.02 2.21
CA LEU A 117 -7.99 28.16 2.27
C LEU A 117 -7.22 29.46 2.20
N THR A 118 -7.74 30.43 1.49
CA THR A 118 -7.25 31.81 1.46
C THR A 118 -8.33 32.77 1.95
N ALA A 119 -7.94 33.71 2.77
CA ALA A 119 -8.82 34.77 3.21
C ALA A 119 -9.00 35.83 2.11
N LYS A 120 -10.02 36.68 2.27
CA LYS A 120 -10.26 37.81 1.37
C LYS A 120 -9.02 38.69 1.26
N GLY A 121 -8.66 39.07 0.04
CA GLY A 121 -7.50 39.91 -0.24
C GLY A 121 -6.13 39.26 -0.07
N HIS A 122 -6.07 37.97 0.22
CA HIS A 122 -4.82 37.22 0.36
C HIS A 122 -4.64 36.23 -0.78
N VAL A 123 -3.41 36.12 -1.24
CA VAL A 123 -3.00 35.10 -2.21
C VAL A 123 -2.07 34.11 -1.50
N GLY A 124 -2.33 32.82 -1.67
CA GLY A 124 -1.50 31.75 -1.11
C GLY A 124 -0.75 30.99 -2.19
N GLU A 125 0.55 30.75 -2.01
CA GLU A 125 1.34 29.86 -2.85
C GLU A 125 1.53 28.52 -2.14
N PHE A 126 1.21 27.43 -2.80
CA PHE A 126 1.28 26.08 -2.25
C PHE A 126 1.96 25.12 -3.24
N THR A 127 2.67 24.15 -2.69
CA THR A 127 3.19 23.03 -3.47
C THR A 127 2.45 21.77 -3.04
N LEU A 128 1.78 21.13 -3.99
CA LEU A 128 1.05 19.88 -3.77
C LEU A 128 2.03 18.68 -3.66
N PRO A 129 1.59 17.52 -3.15
CA PRO A 129 2.44 16.34 -2.93
C PRO A 129 3.12 15.80 -4.20
N ASP A 130 2.53 16.03 -5.37
CA ASP A 130 3.10 15.66 -6.67
C ASP A 130 4.15 16.65 -7.20
N GLY A 131 4.35 17.78 -6.51
CA GLY A 131 5.22 18.87 -6.92
C GLY A 131 4.54 19.91 -7.83
N THR A 132 3.23 19.81 -8.05
CA THR A 132 2.42 20.85 -8.71
C THR A 132 2.40 22.10 -7.85
N LYS A 133 2.64 23.27 -8.46
CA LYS A 133 2.52 24.56 -7.80
C LYS A 133 1.13 25.16 -8.05
N VAL A 134 0.56 25.71 -6.99
CA VAL A 134 -0.78 26.33 -7.01
C VAL A 134 -0.70 27.68 -6.35
N TRP A 135 -1.16 28.71 -7.04
CA TRP A 135 -1.45 30.02 -6.45
C TRP A 135 -2.96 30.11 -6.29
N LEU A 136 -3.39 30.32 -5.05
CA LEU A 136 -4.80 30.36 -4.68
C LEU A 136 -5.18 31.80 -4.39
N ASN A 137 -6.15 32.33 -5.13
CA ASN A 137 -6.59 33.71 -4.98
C ASN A 137 -7.46 33.91 -3.73
N GLY A 138 -7.79 35.14 -3.37
CA GLY A 138 -8.61 35.46 -2.20
C GLY A 138 -9.96 34.75 -2.20
N GLU A 139 -10.47 34.41 -1.02
CA GLU A 139 -11.76 33.74 -0.80
C GLU A 139 -11.87 32.38 -1.58
N SER A 140 -10.73 31.69 -1.72
CA SER A 140 -10.67 30.44 -2.48
C SER A 140 -10.36 29.25 -1.60
N ARG A 141 -10.80 28.09 -2.06
CA ARG A 141 -10.63 26.80 -1.39
C ARG A 141 -10.18 25.75 -2.39
N LEU A 142 -9.12 25.03 -2.04
CA LEU A 142 -8.66 23.85 -2.78
C LEU A 142 -8.65 22.66 -1.85
N LYS A 143 -9.34 21.58 -2.24
CA LYS A 143 -9.36 20.31 -1.54
C LYS A 143 -8.68 19.24 -2.37
N TYR A 144 -7.89 18.38 -1.75
CA TYR A 144 -7.22 17.28 -2.42
C TYR A 144 -6.89 16.15 -1.45
N ASN A 145 -6.64 14.96 -1.97
CA ASN A 145 -6.18 13.84 -1.18
C ASN A 145 -4.67 13.94 -0.89
N ALA A 146 -4.27 13.81 0.39
CA ALA A 146 -2.92 14.10 0.89
C ALA A 146 -1.78 13.37 0.16
N ASP A 147 -2.03 12.21 -0.42
CA ASP A 147 -1.01 11.36 -1.02
C ASP A 147 -1.17 11.12 -2.53
N PHE A 148 -2.27 11.59 -3.14
CA PHE A 148 -2.61 11.29 -4.54
C PHE A 148 -2.40 9.80 -4.89
N SER A 149 -2.87 8.91 -4.01
CA SER A 149 -2.68 7.46 -4.12
C SER A 149 -3.46 6.81 -5.27
N GLY A 150 -4.39 7.55 -5.89
CA GLY A 150 -5.23 7.08 -6.97
C GLY A 150 -4.55 6.99 -8.35
N ARG A 151 -5.34 6.55 -9.34
CA ARG A 151 -4.95 6.57 -10.77
C ARG A 151 -4.95 7.98 -11.34
N THR A 152 -5.53 8.93 -10.65
CA THR A 152 -5.65 10.35 -10.99
C THR A 152 -5.21 11.20 -9.80
N ARG A 153 -4.83 12.44 -10.06
CA ARG A 153 -4.48 13.47 -9.07
C ARG A 153 -5.66 14.43 -9.00
N ASP A 154 -6.62 14.10 -8.15
CA ASP A 154 -7.89 14.80 -8.11
C ASP A 154 -7.85 15.94 -7.08
N VAL A 155 -8.31 17.11 -7.49
CA VAL A 155 -8.49 18.29 -6.63
C VAL A 155 -9.85 18.90 -6.89
N ALA A 156 -10.45 19.54 -5.89
CA ALA A 156 -11.70 20.29 -6.00
C ALA A 156 -11.45 21.78 -5.71
N LEU A 157 -11.84 22.66 -6.64
CA LEU A 157 -11.65 24.10 -6.55
C LEU A 157 -12.98 24.81 -6.35
N THR A 158 -12.98 25.72 -5.38
CA THR A 158 -13.99 26.79 -5.27
C THR A 158 -13.22 28.10 -5.13
N GLY A 159 -13.54 29.10 -5.98
CA GLY A 159 -12.77 30.33 -6.08
C GLY A 159 -11.90 30.34 -7.33
N GLU A 160 -10.70 30.88 -7.25
CA GLU A 160 -9.77 31.03 -8.37
C GLU A 160 -8.39 30.53 -8.01
N ALA A 161 -7.78 29.77 -8.92
CA ALA A 161 -6.44 29.25 -8.75
C ALA A 161 -5.68 29.16 -10.07
N PHE A 162 -4.42 29.57 -10.03
CA PHE A 162 -3.48 29.30 -11.11
C PHE A 162 -2.65 28.04 -10.77
N PHE A 163 -2.56 27.12 -11.73
CA PHE A 163 -1.87 25.86 -11.58
C PHE A 163 -0.66 25.78 -12.53
N GLU A 164 0.49 25.39 -12.00
CA GLU A 164 1.61 24.88 -12.77
C GLU A 164 1.76 23.38 -12.48
N VAL A 165 1.05 22.58 -13.27
CA VAL A 165 0.92 21.15 -13.04
C VAL A 165 2.18 20.42 -13.47
N ARG A 166 2.76 19.65 -12.54
CA ARG A 166 3.90 18.77 -12.85
C ARG A 166 3.50 17.73 -13.90
N LYS A 167 4.34 17.59 -14.93
CA LYS A 167 4.08 16.64 -16.02
C LYS A 167 4.10 15.20 -15.53
N ASP A 168 2.98 14.52 -15.67
CA ASP A 168 2.81 13.08 -15.42
C ASP A 168 1.72 12.57 -16.38
N THR A 169 2.14 11.83 -17.41
CA THR A 169 1.24 11.29 -18.42
C THR A 169 0.52 10.02 -18.00
N LEU A 170 0.98 9.38 -16.93
CA LEU A 170 0.38 8.15 -16.41
C LEU A 170 -0.76 8.43 -15.44
N ARG A 171 -0.69 9.57 -14.74
CA ARG A 171 -1.69 9.99 -13.76
C ARG A 171 -2.18 11.40 -14.09
N PRO A 172 -3.30 11.52 -14.83
CA PRO A 172 -3.89 12.82 -15.13
C PRO A 172 -4.17 13.63 -13.85
N PHE A 173 -3.98 14.95 -13.96
CA PHE A 173 -4.40 15.89 -12.93
C PHE A 173 -5.78 16.42 -13.27
N ARG A 174 -6.72 16.32 -12.32
CA ARG A 174 -8.11 16.69 -12.50
C ARG A 174 -8.54 17.76 -11.52
N VAL A 175 -9.07 18.85 -12.02
CA VAL A 175 -9.69 19.90 -11.22
C VAL A 175 -11.19 19.80 -11.38
N SER A 176 -11.89 19.45 -10.30
CA SER A 176 -13.35 19.48 -10.23
C SER A 176 -13.79 20.87 -9.80
N MET A 177 -14.64 21.43 -10.59
CA MET A 177 -15.35 22.69 -10.34
C MET A 177 -16.83 22.37 -10.13
N ASN A 178 -17.71 23.36 -10.11
CA ASN A 178 -19.13 23.07 -9.88
C ASN A 178 -19.77 22.27 -11.03
N ASP A 179 -19.74 22.84 -12.23
CA ASP A 179 -20.35 22.21 -13.43
C ASP A 179 -19.30 21.62 -14.39
N LEU A 180 -18.02 21.84 -14.14
CA LEU A 180 -16.91 21.48 -15.03
C LEU A 180 -15.88 20.58 -14.36
N GLN A 181 -15.28 19.72 -15.15
CA GLN A 181 -14.09 18.97 -14.82
C GLN A 181 -12.99 19.28 -15.85
N VAL A 182 -11.84 19.71 -15.34
CA VAL A 182 -10.65 20.05 -16.11
C VAL A 182 -9.64 18.93 -15.97
N GLU A 183 -9.14 18.35 -17.06
CA GLU A 183 -8.15 17.29 -17.07
C GLU A 183 -6.89 17.72 -17.83
N VAL A 184 -5.72 17.55 -17.19
CA VAL A 184 -4.42 17.92 -17.77
C VAL A 184 -3.33 16.89 -17.44
N LEU A 185 -2.24 16.87 -18.21
CA LEU A 185 -1.10 15.96 -18.01
C LEU A 185 0.20 16.69 -17.61
N GLY A 186 0.23 18.02 -17.66
CA GLY A 186 1.39 18.85 -17.37
C GLY A 186 1.23 20.18 -18.10
N THR A 187 0.57 21.13 -17.46
CA THR A 187 -0.04 22.29 -18.09
C THR A 187 -0.03 23.44 -17.12
N SER A 188 0.16 24.66 -17.61
CA SER A 188 -0.03 25.88 -16.82
C SER A 188 -1.33 26.55 -17.26
N PHE A 189 -2.26 26.71 -16.33
CA PHE A 189 -3.59 27.27 -16.60
C PHE A 189 -4.17 27.94 -15.36
N ASP A 190 -5.10 28.85 -15.60
CA ASP A 190 -5.93 29.49 -14.61
C ASP A 190 -7.34 28.87 -14.62
N ALA A 191 -7.95 28.72 -13.46
CA ALA A 191 -9.31 28.22 -13.30
C ALA A 191 -10.08 29.07 -12.27
N MET A 192 -11.26 29.54 -12.65
CA MET A 192 -12.12 30.37 -11.81
C MET A 192 -13.50 29.74 -11.65
N ASN A 193 -13.92 29.59 -10.38
CA ASN A 193 -15.20 28.99 -9.98
C ASN A 193 -15.71 29.58 -8.65
N TYR A 194 -15.90 30.91 -8.58
CA TYR A 194 -16.49 31.54 -7.39
C TYR A 194 -17.98 31.19 -7.27
N ALA A 195 -18.43 30.89 -6.04
CA ALA A 195 -19.83 30.50 -5.79
C ALA A 195 -20.85 31.58 -6.24
N PHE A 196 -20.47 32.84 -6.14
CA PHE A 196 -21.31 33.99 -6.53
C PHE A 196 -20.97 34.53 -7.93
N GLY A 197 -20.05 33.89 -8.64
CA GLY A 197 -19.68 34.24 -10.01
C GLY A 197 -20.76 33.88 -11.01
N SER A 198 -20.88 34.68 -12.09
CA SER A 198 -21.81 34.40 -13.18
C SER A 198 -21.36 33.30 -14.10
N SER A 199 -20.07 32.96 -14.10
CA SER A 199 -19.46 31.98 -14.99
C SER A 199 -18.43 31.12 -14.28
N GLU A 200 -18.12 29.97 -14.90
CA GLU A 200 -16.91 29.20 -14.65
C GLU A 200 -15.97 29.39 -15.82
N GLU A 201 -14.69 29.65 -15.53
CA GLU A 201 -13.72 30.01 -16.56
C GLU A 201 -12.44 29.16 -16.41
N VAL A 202 -11.84 28.83 -17.55
CA VAL A 202 -10.54 28.18 -17.63
C VAL A 202 -9.72 28.85 -18.73
N VAL A 203 -8.53 29.30 -18.40
CA VAL A 203 -7.60 29.98 -19.32
C VAL A 203 -6.32 29.17 -19.44
N LEU A 204 -5.96 28.78 -20.64
CA LEU A 204 -4.76 27.98 -20.88
C LEU A 204 -3.57 28.87 -21.24
N LYS A 205 -2.51 28.77 -20.41
CA LYS A 205 -1.23 29.47 -20.65
C LYS A 205 -0.25 28.61 -21.45
N SER A 206 -0.11 27.33 -21.09
CA SER A 206 0.80 26.42 -21.81
C SER A 206 0.38 24.96 -21.65
N GLY A 207 0.63 24.15 -22.68
CA GLY A 207 0.25 22.74 -22.70
C GLY A 207 -1.08 22.49 -23.37
N SER A 208 -1.93 21.64 -22.80
CA SER A 208 -3.27 21.31 -23.29
C SER A 208 -4.21 21.02 -22.12
N VAL A 209 -5.42 21.51 -22.22
CA VAL A 209 -6.49 21.32 -21.23
C VAL A 209 -7.67 20.65 -21.90
N LYS A 210 -8.19 19.58 -21.28
CA LYS A 210 -9.45 18.96 -21.70
C LYS A 210 -10.52 19.29 -20.66
N ILE A 211 -11.61 19.89 -21.11
CA ILE A 211 -12.74 20.30 -20.27
C ILE A 211 -13.93 19.41 -20.58
N SER A 212 -14.56 18.86 -19.56
CA SER A 212 -15.81 18.11 -19.63
C SER A 212 -16.79 18.64 -18.59
N GLY A 213 -18.08 18.39 -18.77
CA GLY A 213 -19.12 18.82 -17.85
C GLY A 213 -20.49 18.33 -18.32
N GLU A 214 -21.46 18.33 -17.40
CA GLU A 214 -22.80 17.81 -17.66
C GLU A 214 -23.51 18.58 -18.79
N HIS A 215 -23.23 19.88 -18.87
CA HIS A 215 -23.87 20.76 -19.87
C HIS A 215 -23.13 20.83 -21.19
N LEU A 216 -22.01 20.08 -21.33
CA LEU A 216 -21.23 20.03 -22.56
C LEU A 216 -21.58 18.77 -23.39
N ARG A 217 -22.04 18.94 -24.62
CA ARG A 217 -22.36 17.81 -25.51
C ARG A 217 -21.15 16.90 -25.79
N ARG A 218 -19.94 17.48 -25.75
CA ARG A 218 -18.65 16.78 -25.96
C ARG A 218 -17.55 17.52 -25.20
N PRO A 219 -16.49 16.84 -24.78
CA PRO A 219 -15.33 17.51 -24.20
C PRO A 219 -14.74 18.56 -25.14
N VAL A 220 -14.28 19.66 -24.56
CA VAL A 220 -13.60 20.75 -25.23
C VAL A 220 -12.12 20.69 -24.92
N THR A 221 -11.26 20.85 -25.92
CA THR A 221 -9.82 20.93 -25.74
C THR A 221 -9.34 22.32 -26.03
N LEU A 222 -8.68 22.96 -25.08
CA LEU A 222 -8.07 24.28 -25.25
C LEU A 222 -6.65 24.19 -25.76
N ARG A 223 -6.27 25.20 -26.53
CA ARG A 223 -4.91 25.55 -26.94
C ARG A 223 -4.39 26.72 -26.12
N PRO A 224 -3.07 26.94 -26.04
CA PRO A 224 -2.51 28.14 -25.41
C PRO A 224 -3.18 29.43 -25.96
N ASP A 225 -3.38 30.39 -25.04
CA ASP A 225 -4.06 31.65 -25.29
C ASP A 225 -5.56 31.49 -25.69
N GLU A 226 -6.19 30.41 -25.19
CA GLU A 226 -7.65 30.28 -25.27
C GLU A 226 -8.26 30.28 -23.85
N ARG A 227 -9.42 30.95 -23.76
CA ARG A 227 -10.29 30.97 -22.59
C ARG A 227 -11.57 30.19 -22.91
N PHE A 228 -11.92 29.27 -22.05
CA PHE A 228 -13.24 28.65 -22.01
C PHE A 228 -14.05 29.36 -20.90
N SER A 229 -15.31 29.68 -21.21
CA SER A 229 -16.25 30.18 -20.21
C SER A 229 -17.59 29.44 -20.32
N LEU A 230 -18.18 29.08 -19.16
CA LEU A 230 -19.51 28.51 -19.02
C LEU A 230 -20.37 29.48 -18.19
N ASP A 231 -21.35 30.12 -18.81
CA ASP A 231 -22.34 30.93 -18.12
C ASP A 231 -23.26 30.05 -17.27
N ARG A 232 -23.37 30.34 -15.98
CA ARG A 232 -24.09 29.47 -15.04
C ARG A 232 -25.60 29.48 -15.20
N LEU A 233 -26.16 30.59 -15.65
CA LEU A 233 -27.62 30.74 -15.84
C LEU A 233 -28.07 30.14 -17.13
N SER A 234 -27.45 30.56 -18.24
CA SER A 234 -27.84 30.11 -19.59
C SER A 234 -27.24 28.75 -19.97
N LYS A 235 -26.25 28.26 -19.24
CA LYS A 235 -25.45 27.06 -19.52
C LYS A 235 -24.79 27.09 -20.91
N ARG A 236 -24.55 28.30 -21.42
CA ARG A 236 -23.86 28.51 -22.68
C ARG A 236 -22.35 28.48 -22.47
N ALA A 237 -21.68 27.68 -23.28
CA ALA A 237 -20.22 27.60 -23.28
C ALA A 237 -19.67 28.42 -24.47
N CYS A 238 -18.58 29.13 -24.25
CA CYS A 238 -17.86 29.90 -25.25
C CYS A 238 -16.34 29.58 -25.14
N VAL A 239 -15.67 29.57 -26.30
CA VAL A 239 -14.19 29.54 -26.36
C VAL A 239 -13.75 30.76 -27.16
N GLU A 240 -12.83 31.52 -26.59
CA GLU A 240 -12.30 32.72 -27.22
C GLU A 240 -10.78 32.83 -27.06
N LYS A 241 -10.15 33.61 -27.94
CA LYS A 241 -8.72 33.90 -27.83
C LYS A 241 -8.50 35.05 -26.88
N VAL A 242 -7.54 34.87 -25.98
CA VAL A 242 -7.13 35.86 -24.97
C VAL A 242 -5.63 35.90 -24.87
N ASP A 243 -5.09 36.93 -24.22
CA ASP A 243 -3.68 36.91 -23.79
C ASP A 243 -3.62 36.25 -22.39
N ALA A 244 -3.21 34.99 -22.34
CA ALA A 244 -3.15 34.23 -21.10
C ALA A 244 -2.16 34.80 -20.05
N ARG A 245 -1.23 35.69 -20.46
CA ARG A 245 -0.33 36.37 -19.53
C ARG A 245 -1.09 37.24 -18.54
N ASN A 246 -2.19 37.85 -18.98
CA ASN A 246 -3.02 38.71 -18.13
C ASN A 246 -3.70 37.96 -16.98
N TYR A 247 -3.99 36.68 -17.16
CA TYR A 247 -4.65 35.79 -16.17
C TYR A 247 -3.68 35.21 -15.15
N SER A 248 -2.36 35.39 -15.33
CA SER A 248 -1.34 34.95 -14.36
C SER A 248 -0.66 36.11 -13.64
N GLN A 249 -1.14 37.34 -13.81
CA GLN A 249 -0.54 38.52 -13.19
C GLN A 249 -1.01 38.78 -11.77
N TRP A 250 -2.19 38.28 -11.39
CA TRP A 250 -2.80 38.57 -10.10
C TRP A 250 -2.02 38.01 -8.89
N PHE A 251 -1.18 36.99 -9.08
CA PHE A 251 -0.28 36.49 -8.04
C PHE A 251 1.15 37.06 -8.14
N SER A 252 1.45 37.83 -9.18
CA SER A 252 2.76 38.51 -9.30
C SER A 252 2.77 39.77 -8.45
N PRO A 253 3.85 40.07 -7.75
CA PRO A 253 3.96 41.35 -7.00
C PRO A 253 4.08 42.55 -7.91
N ARG A 254 4.22 42.36 -9.23
CA ARG A 254 4.34 43.42 -10.23
C ARG A 254 2.97 43.66 -10.90
N LEU A 255 2.43 44.87 -10.78
CA LEU A 255 1.31 45.35 -11.57
C LEU A 255 1.88 45.81 -12.90
N ILE A 256 1.56 45.10 -13.98
CA ILE A 256 1.91 45.50 -15.35
C ILE A 256 0.62 46.02 -15.99
N PHE A 257 0.56 47.28 -16.29
CA PHE A 257 -0.52 47.91 -17.02
C PHE A 257 -0.08 48.09 -18.46
N ASP A 258 -0.52 47.19 -19.36
CA ASP A 258 -0.25 47.29 -20.77
C ASP A 258 -1.53 47.80 -21.47
N ASN A 259 -1.48 49.04 -21.98
CA ASN A 259 -2.54 49.71 -22.71
C ASN A 259 -3.93 49.74 -22.02
N THR A 260 -3.93 49.73 -20.68
CA THR A 260 -5.15 49.68 -19.88
C THR A 260 -5.64 51.12 -19.57
N THR A 261 -6.96 51.37 -19.73
CA THR A 261 -7.51 52.70 -19.42
C THR A 261 -7.43 53.00 -17.90
N LEU A 262 -7.30 54.29 -17.52
CA LEU A 262 -7.29 54.72 -16.13
C LEU A 262 -8.53 54.23 -15.38
N LYS A 263 -9.68 54.13 -16.02
CA LYS A 263 -10.93 53.61 -15.50
C LYS A 263 -10.80 52.14 -15.11
N ASP A 264 -10.18 51.33 -15.97
CA ASP A 264 -9.96 49.90 -15.72
C ASP A 264 -8.88 49.68 -14.63
N ILE A 265 -7.91 50.62 -14.56
CA ILE A 265 -6.90 50.61 -13.48
C ILE A 265 -7.56 50.85 -12.11
N VAL A 266 -8.50 51.81 -12.00
CA VAL A 266 -9.19 52.14 -10.76
C VAL A 266 -10.20 51.05 -10.36
N MET A 267 -10.83 50.36 -11.31
CA MET A 267 -11.78 49.28 -11.03
C MET A 267 -11.11 47.94 -10.69
N ASN A 268 -9.85 47.74 -11.03
CA ASN A 268 -9.11 46.50 -10.78
C ASN A 268 -8.69 46.33 -9.29
N PRO A 269 -8.43 47.36 -8.48
CA PRO A 269 -8.14 47.23 -7.05
C PRO A 269 -9.29 46.62 -6.23
N GLU A 270 -10.56 46.84 -6.61
CA GLU A 270 -11.70 46.26 -5.88
C GLU A 270 -11.74 44.76 -5.84
N ARG A 271 -11.01 44.07 -6.74
CA ARG A 271 -10.81 42.62 -6.72
C ARG A 271 -9.59 42.18 -5.89
N ARG A 272 -8.68 43.09 -5.53
CA ARG A 272 -7.44 42.82 -4.76
C ARG A 272 -7.43 43.30 -3.31
N TYR A 273 -8.29 44.22 -2.96
CA TYR A 273 -8.41 44.80 -1.65
C TYR A 273 -9.88 44.79 -1.18
#